data_a0f97bd89975c1e5139b356c5400d30c
#
_entry.id   a0f97bd89975c1e5139b356c5400d30c
#
_cell.length_a   1.000
_cell.length_b   1.000
_cell.length_c   1.000
_cell.angle_alpha   90.00
_cell.angle_beta   90.00
_cell.angle_gamma   90.00
#
_symmetry.space_group_name_H-M   'P 1'
#
loop_
_entity.id
_entity.type
_entity.pdbx_description
1 polymer ?
#
loop_
_entity_poly.entity_id
_entity_poly.type
_entity_poly.pdbx_seq_one_letter_code
_entity_poly.pdbx_strand_id
1 'polypeptide(L)'
;MPRTLRAIAASALLISLVACVMTPQPAPVARPGPQQIADQRLHQVDGRIDNLGRRIDKRVNQGDYPPPQGAALHHRLEVIHQEAHDMAAQHGGGLTADEQRVLNQELDNAAHVIGA
;
A
#
# COMPACT_ATOMS: atom_id res chain seq x y z
N MET A 1 -20.33 68.37 60.63
CA MET A 1 -20.11 66.93 60.90
C MET A 1 -20.27 66.19 59.60
N PRO A 2 -19.19 65.75 58.96
CA PRO A 2 -19.33 65.07 57.66
C PRO A 2 -19.56 63.58 57.90
N ARG A 3 -20.60 63.07 57.34
CA ARG A 3 -20.84 61.66 57.26
C ARG A 3 -20.45 61.17 55.89
N THR A 4 -19.34 60.49 55.87
CA THR A 4 -18.82 59.81 54.66
C THR A 4 -19.63 58.59 54.33
N LEU A 5 -20.33 58.66 53.23
CA LEU A 5 -20.96 57.48 52.63
C LEU A 5 -19.93 56.76 51.78
N ARG A 6 -19.58 55.55 52.21
CA ARG A 6 -18.75 54.62 51.44
C ARG A 6 -19.62 53.94 50.40
N ALA A 7 -19.40 54.23 49.15
CA ALA A 7 -19.94 53.44 48.05
C ALA A 7 -19.06 52.19 47.86
N ILE A 8 -19.63 51.04 48.04
CA ILE A 8 -18.97 49.74 47.72
C ILE A 8 -19.33 49.43 46.29
N ALA A 9 -18.33 49.58 45.41
CA ALA A 9 -18.46 49.12 44.04
C ALA A 9 -18.22 47.58 44.01
N ALA A 10 -19.26 46.84 43.75
CA ALA A 10 -19.17 45.40 43.52
C ALA A 10 -18.72 45.21 42.05
N SER A 11 -17.46 44.87 41.85
CA SER A 11 -16.96 44.44 40.56
C SER A 11 -17.34 43.00 40.28
N ALA A 12 -18.31 42.79 39.43
CA ALA A 12 -18.65 41.45 38.95
C ALA A 12 -17.58 41.02 37.91
N LEU A 13 -16.73 40.08 38.31
CA LEU A 13 -15.83 39.38 37.38
C LEU A 13 -16.63 38.40 36.55
N LEU A 14 -16.90 38.75 35.31
CA LEU A 14 -17.38 37.82 34.31
C LEU A 14 -16.20 36.96 33.86
N ILE A 15 -16.12 35.77 34.40
CA ILE A 15 -15.20 34.75 33.90
C ILE A 15 -15.83 34.15 32.65
N SER A 16 -15.40 34.62 31.50
CA SER A 16 -15.71 33.99 30.21
C SER A 16 -14.93 32.70 30.12
N LEU A 17 -15.57 31.59 30.42
CA LEU A 17 -15.09 30.24 30.05
C LEU A 17 -15.12 30.12 28.52
N VAL A 18 -14.01 30.45 27.89
CA VAL A 18 -13.77 30.04 26.50
C VAL A 18 -13.56 28.52 26.55
N ALA A 19 -14.62 27.78 26.36
CA ALA A 19 -14.52 26.37 26.08
C ALA A 19 -13.76 26.23 24.74
N CYS A 20 -12.48 25.91 24.80
CA CYS A 20 -11.75 25.44 23.64
C CYS A 20 -12.42 24.14 23.19
N VAL A 21 -13.33 24.24 22.25
CA VAL A 21 -13.82 23.09 21.53
C VAL A 21 -12.63 22.59 20.71
N MET A 22 -11.88 21.64 21.28
CA MET A 22 -10.93 20.87 20.49
C MET A 22 -11.74 19.98 19.54
N THR A 23 -11.94 20.48 18.31
CA THR A 23 -12.35 19.61 17.22
C THR A 23 -11.24 18.59 17.03
N PRO A 24 -11.52 17.26 17.13
CA PRO A 24 -10.50 16.27 16.83
C PRO A 24 -10.08 16.44 15.37
N GLN A 25 -8.89 16.95 15.13
CA GLN A 25 -8.29 16.93 13.82
C GLN A 25 -8.11 15.47 13.43
N PRO A 26 -8.58 15.06 12.22
CA PRO A 26 -8.22 13.74 11.71
C PRO A 26 -6.69 13.65 11.70
N ALA A 27 -6.15 12.58 12.30
CA ALA A 27 -4.73 12.34 12.31
C ALA A 27 -4.21 12.45 10.87
N PRO A 28 -3.11 13.19 10.59
CA PRO A 28 -2.55 13.22 9.27
C PRO A 28 -2.25 11.78 8.86
N VAL A 29 -2.78 11.35 7.70
CA VAL A 29 -2.46 10.05 7.13
C VAL A 29 -0.96 10.06 6.90
N ALA A 30 -0.22 9.28 7.70
CA ALA A 30 1.21 9.16 7.58
C ALA A 30 1.53 8.65 6.16
N ARG A 31 2.42 9.36 5.46
CA ARG A 31 2.91 8.87 4.17
C ARG A 31 3.63 7.54 4.39
N PRO A 32 3.42 6.53 3.51
CA PRO A 32 4.11 5.25 3.65
C PRO A 32 5.63 5.48 3.65
N GLY A 33 6.31 4.83 4.58
CA GLY A 33 7.77 4.86 4.66
C GLY A 33 8.43 4.11 3.48
N PRO A 34 9.74 4.31 3.25
CA PRO A 34 10.45 3.65 2.14
C PRO A 34 10.30 2.13 2.15
N GLN A 35 10.33 1.50 3.32
CA GLN A 35 10.17 0.05 3.44
C GLN A 35 8.76 -0.39 3.06
N GLN A 36 7.72 0.34 3.49
CA GLN A 36 6.34 0.03 3.11
C GLN A 36 6.13 0.13 1.60
N ILE A 37 6.76 1.12 0.95
CA ILE A 37 6.72 1.27 -0.50
C ILE A 37 7.41 0.09 -1.19
N ALA A 38 8.56 -0.35 -0.69
CA ALA A 38 9.28 -1.50 -1.21
C ALA A 38 8.46 -2.80 -1.08
N ASP A 39 7.81 -3.01 0.07
CA ASP A 39 6.93 -4.15 0.30
C ASP A 39 5.69 -4.11 -0.62
N GLN A 40 5.10 -2.94 -0.84
CA GLN A 40 3.98 -2.79 -1.78
C GLN A 40 4.37 -3.14 -3.21
N ARG A 41 5.59 -2.84 -3.63
CA ARG A 41 6.10 -3.23 -4.95
C ARG A 41 6.21 -4.74 -5.10
N LEU A 42 6.70 -5.43 -4.08
CA LEU A 42 6.76 -6.89 -4.07
C LEU A 42 5.35 -7.49 -4.13
N HIS A 43 4.43 -7.01 -3.29
CA HIS A 43 3.04 -7.46 -3.32
C HIS A 43 2.35 -7.23 -4.67
N GLN A 44 2.67 -6.14 -5.35
CA GLN A 44 2.15 -5.88 -6.70
C GLN A 44 2.66 -6.91 -7.71
N VAL A 45 3.95 -7.25 -7.66
CA VAL A 45 4.55 -8.26 -8.52
C VAL A 45 3.92 -9.63 -8.25
N ASP A 46 3.82 -10.04 -6.99
CA ASP A 46 3.19 -11.30 -6.58
C ASP A 46 1.73 -11.38 -7.05
N GLY A 47 0.97 -10.30 -6.90
CA GLY A 47 -0.41 -10.23 -7.37
C GLY A 47 -0.54 -10.39 -8.88
N ARG A 48 0.40 -9.87 -9.65
CA ARG A 48 0.45 -10.09 -11.10
C ARG A 48 0.76 -11.54 -11.46
N ILE A 49 1.71 -12.16 -10.76
CA ILE A 49 2.06 -13.57 -10.94
C ILE A 49 0.82 -14.45 -10.69
N ASP A 50 0.13 -14.25 -9.58
CA ASP A 50 -1.09 -14.97 -9.25
C ASP A 50 -2.19 -14.80 -10.30
N ASN A 51 -2.36 -13.58 -10.79
CA ASN A 51 -3.35 -13.29 -11.83
C ASN A 51 -3.01 -14.03 -13.14
N LEU A 52 -1.76 -14.01 -13.56
CA LEU A 52 -1.31 -14.72 -14.76
C LEU A 52 -1.44 -16.24 -14.58
N GLY A 53 -1.16 -16.77 -13.39
CA GLY A 53 -1.37 -18.18 -13.05
C GLY A 53 -2.82 -18.61 -13.25
N ARG A 54 -3.77 -17.83 -12.74
CA ARG A 54 -5.21 -18.09 -12.94
C ARG A 54 -5.62 -18.03 -14.42
N ARG A 55 -5.00 -17.14 -15.18
CA ARG A 55 -5.24 -17.06 -16.65
C ARG A 55 -4.74 -18.31 -17.38
N ILE A 56 -3.59 -18.85 -16.98
CA ILE A 56 -3.06 -20.10 -17.52
C ILE A 56 -4.05 -21.24 -17.23
N ASP A 57 -4.50 -21.38 -15.99
CA ASP A 57 -5.45 -22.42 -15.58
C ASP A 57 -6.75 -22.32 -16.37
N LYS A 58 -7.27 -21.12 -16.53
CA LYS A 58 -8.47 -20.89 -17.35
C LYS A 58 -8.28 -21.33 -18.79
N ARG A 59 -7.14 -21.03 -19.39
CA ARG A 59 -6.82 -21.40 -20.77
C ARG A 59 -6.68 -22.92 -20.95
N VAL A 60 -6.03 -23.60 -19.99
CA VAL A 60 -5.95 -25.06 -20.00
C VAL A 60 -7.35 -25.67 -19.85
N ASN A 61 -8.16 -25.18 -18.92
CA ASN A 61 -9.52 -25.67 -18.69
C ASN A 61 -10.46 -25.43 -19.88
N GLN A 62 -10.23 -24.37 -20.65
CA GLN A 62 -10.96 -24.07 -21.89
C GLN A 62 -10.45 -24.87 -23.10
N GLY A 63 -9.34 -25.59 -22.96
CA GLY A 63 -8.72 -26.36 -24.05
C GLY A 63 -7.94 -25.50 -25.04
N ASP A 64 -7.62 -24.25 -24.71
CA ASP A 64 -6.87 -23.34 -25.57
C ASP A 64 -5.44 -23.83 -25.81
N TYR A 65 -4.85 -24.50 -24.82
CA TYR A 65 -3.60 -25.24 -24.96
C TYR A 65 -3.52 -26.44 -24.03
N PRO A 66 -2.67 -27.43 -24.37
CA PRO A 66 -2.58 -28.67 -23.64
C PRO A 66 -1.99 -28.47 -22.23
N PRO A 67 -2.33 -29.34 -21.26
CA PRO A 67 -1.80 -29.26 -19.89
C PRO A 67 -0.28 -29.11 -19.77
N PRO A 68 0.56 -29.78 -20.56
CA PRO A 68 2.01 -29.61 -20.51
C PRO A 68 2.48 -28.19 -20.84
N GLN A 69 1.79 -27.50 -21.73
CA GLN A 69 2.07 -26.09 -22.04
C GLN A 69 1.70 -25.19 -20.86
N GLY A 70 0.56 -25.44 -20.22
CA GLY A 70 0.17 -24.73 -19.00
C GLY A 70 1.19 -24.93 -17.88
N ALA A 71 1.67 -26.15 -17.69
CA ALA A 71 2.72 -26.44 -16.70
C ALA A 71 4.02 -25.69 -16.98
N ALA A 72 4.45 -25.58 -18.23
CA ALA A 72 5.63 -24.83 -18.62
C ALA A 72 5.48 -23.32 -18.36
N LEU A 73 4.28 -22.77 -18.61
CA LEU A 73 3.98 -21.37 -18.32
C LEU A 73 3.94 -21.10 -16.81
N HIS A 74 3.37 -21.99 -16.00
CA HIS A 74 3.43 -21.90 -14.54
C HIS A 74 4.86 -21.95 -14.03
N HIS A 75 5.69 -22.82 -14.58
CA HIS A 75 7.11 -22.88 -14.20
C HIS A 75 7.83 -21.56 -14.49
N ARG A 76 7.52 -20.93 -15.62
CA ARG A 76 8.08 -19.61 -15.93
C ARG A 76 7.65 -18.55 -14.91
N LEU A 77 6.40 -18.55 -14.47
CA LEU A 77 5.94 -17.63 -13.43
C LEU A 77 6.61 -17.91 -12.09
N GLU A 78 6.85 -19.18 -11.75
CA GLU A 78 7.56 -19.58 -10.54
C GLU A 78 9.00 -19.07 -10.54
N VAL A 79 9.70 -19.12 -11.67
CA VAL A 79 11.06 -18.55 -11.80
C VAL A 79 11.05 -17.05 -11.53
N ILE A 80 10.09 -16.31 -12.09
CA ILE A 80 9.94 -14.87 -11.85
C ILE A 80 9.61 -14.58 -10.38
N HIS A 81 8.74 -15.39 -9.78
CA HIS A 81 8.41 -15.29 -8.35
C HIS A 81 9.65 -15.48 -7.47
N GLN A 82 10.43 -16.52 -7.73
CA GLN A 82 11.66 -16.78 -6.98
C GLN A 82 12.66 -15.63 -7.14
N GLU A 83 12.82 -15.12 -8.36
CA GLU A 83 13.70 -13.99 -8.63
C GLU A 83 13.27 -12.73 -7.86
N ALA A 84 11.97 -12.43 -7.82
CA ALA A 84 11.43 -11.30 -7.09
C ALA A 84 11.72 -11.40 -5.59
N HIS A 85 11.56 -12.59 -5.01
CA HIS A 85 11.82 -12.83 -3.59
C HIS A 85 13.31 -12.85 -3.27
N ASP A 86 14.17 -13.34 -4.17
CA ASP A 86 15.62 -13.29 -4.02
C ASP A 86 16.13 -11.83 -4.06
N MET A 87 15.61 -11.01 -4.97
CA MET A 87 15.90 -9.57 -5.01
C MET A 87 15.48 -8.89 -3.71
N ALA A 88 14.27 -9.15 -3.23
CA ALA A 88 13.76 -8.58 -1.99
C ALA A 88 14.61 -8.98 -0.78
N ALA A 89 15.08 -10.21 -0.72
CA ALA A 89 15.92 -10.71 0.37
C ALA A 89 17.26 -9.96 0.49
N GLN A 90 17.79 -9.43 -0.62
CA GLN A 90 19.03 -8.65 -0.65
C GLN A 90 18.91 -7.31 0.08
N HIS A 91 17.66 -6.81 0.23
CA HIS A 91 17.37 -5.50 0.86
C HIS A 91 16.64 -5.62 2.22
N GLY A 92 16.54 -6.83 2.77
CA GLY A 92 15.79 -7.06 3.98
C GLY A 92 14.26 -7.06 3.79
N GLY A 93 13.81 -7.22 2.56
CA GLY A 93 12.41 -7.26 2.14
C GLY A 93 12.05 -6.17 1.14
N GLY A 94 11.05 -6.43 0.30
CA GLY A 94 10.57 -5.48 -0.68
C GLY A 94 11.46 -5.30 -1.91
N LEU A 95 11.00 -4.52 -2.86
CA LEU A 95 11.69 -4.27 -4.13
C LEU A 95 12.02 -2.79 -4.30
N THR A 96 13.15 -2.50 -4.94
CA THR A 96 13.42 -1.16 -5.47
C THR A 96 12.53 -0.87 -6.69
N ALA A 97 12.42 0.41 -7.06
CA ALA A 97 11.65 0.80 -8.25
C ALA A 97 12.22 0.17 -9.53
N ASP A 98 13.55 0.06 -9.63
CA ASP A 98 14.21 -0.52 -10.78
C ASP A 98 13.99 -2.04 -10.88
N GLU A 99 14.09 -2.75 -9.75
CA GLU A 99 13.78 -4.19 -9.67
C GLU A 99 12.33 -4.47 -10.06
N GLN A 100 11.39 -3.70 -9.53
CA GLN A 100 9.98 -3.81 -9.91
C GLN A 100 9.77 -3.61 -11.41
N ARG A 101 10.47 -2.65 -12.03
CA ARG A 101 10.36 -2.39 -13.46
C ARG A 101 10.87 -3.57 -14.28
N VAL A 102 12.00 -4.15 -13.90
CA VAL A 102 12.56 -5.33 -14.58
C VAL A 102 11.59 -6.51 -14.48
N LEU A 103 11.10 -6.82 -13.28
CA LEU A 103 10.15 -7.91 -13.06
C LEU A 103 8.83 -7.69 -13.81
N ASN A 104 8.32 -6.46 -13.83
CA ASN A 104 7.14 -6.13 -14.60
C ASN A 104 7.33 -6.33 -16.11
N GLN A 105 8.51 -6.04 -16.64
CA GLN A 105 8.82 -6.31 -18.04
C GLN A 105 8.85 -7.82 -18.34
N GLU A 106 9.39 -8.63 -17.44
CA GLU A 106 9.35 -10.09 -17.57
C GLU A 106 7.92 -10.63 -17.50
N LEU A 107 7.10 -10.08 -16.59
CA LEU A 107 5.69 -10.42 -16.49
C LEU A 107 4.89 -9.99 -17.72
N ASP A 108 5.21 -8.86 -18.33
CA ASP A 108 4.62 -8.42 -19.60
C ASP A 108 4.94 -9.41 -20.74
N ASN A 109 6.19 -9.87 -20.80
CA ASN A 109 6.61 -10.89 -21.76
C ASN A 109 5.89 -12.22 -21.51
N ALA A 110 5.77 -12.64 -20.26
CA ALA A 110 5.02 -13.84 -19.89
C ALA A 110 3.53 -13.70 -20.24
N ALA A 111 2.91 -12.56 -19.94
CA ALA A 111 1.53 -12.26 -20.29
C ALA A 111 1.28 -12.32 -21.79
N HIS A 112 2.22 -11.84 -22.59
CA HIS A 112 2.15 -11.90 -24.04
C HIS A 112 2.14 -13.35 -24.55
N VAL A 113 2.97 -14.21 -23.98
CA VAL A 113 3.03 -15.65 -24.34
C VAL A 113 1.76 -16.37 -23.89
N ILE A 114 1.23 -16.07 -22.72
CA ILE A 114 -0.02 -16.66 -22.22
C ILE A 114 -1.20 -16.28 -23.11
N GLY A 115 -1.14 -15.11 -23.69
CA GLY A 115 -2.22 -14.54 -24.48
C GLY A 115 -3.26 -13.79 -23.64
N ALA A 116 -3.89 -12.87 -24.26
CA ALA A 116 -4.90 -12.04 -23.61
C ALA A 116 -6.19 -12.81 -23.30
#